data_da12bd7024661534ecd17b0eb05a4110
#
_entry.id   da12bd7024661534ecd17b0eb05a4110
#
_cell.length_a   1.000
_cell.length_b   1.000
_cell.length_c   1.000
_cell.angle_alpha   90.00
_cell.angle_beta   90.00
_cell.angle_gamma   90.00
#
_symmetry.space_group_name_H-M   'P 1'
#
loop_
_entity.id
_entity.type
_entity.pdbx_description
1 polymer ?
#
loop_
_entity_poly.entity_id
_entity_poly.type
_entity_poly.pdbx_seq_one_letter_code
_entity_poly.pdbx_strand_id
1 'polypeptide(L)'
;MLLLLLATTANAAAPLRNTGDAAHVFAYTPKPGMDAQFDAGYQKHLAWHRTHNDPLVWYGWTITHGPRMGMFIDGTFGAPFSAFDHRVAPADDAKDADRTFMAFGEPAFRAVYRVRRDLSTGTPLEQWQPTAMVEVHVYKLKLGKAAQFEQIVKRMRATVEATGGQGTHTWYEGVGGTASPEFMLMVARNDWASYENAPGDLERVMASVDDATTRRELLAAYAACVDSVTSEIWRYRPEMSLIPAATP
;
A
#
# COMPACT_ATOMS: atom_id res chain seq x y z
N MET A 1 -19.90 11.64 52.79
CA MET A 1 -20.30 11.94 51.41
C MET A 1 -19.16 11.48 50.50
N LEU A 2 -19.31 10.29 49.92
CA LEU A 2 -18.28 9.63 49.13
C LEU A 2 -18.51 10.02 47.66
N LEU A 3 -17.60 10.83 47.07
CA LEU A 3 -17.65 11.16 45.64
C LEU A 3 -17.10 9.96 44.85
N LEU A 4 -17.99 9.25 44.15
CA LEU A 4 -17.58 8.29 43.12
C LEU A 4 -17.13 9.08 41.88
N LEU A 5 -15.82 9.10 41.61
CA LEU A 5 -15.32 9.51 40.30
C LEU A 5 -15.63 8.39 39.28
N LEU A 6 -16.61 8.60 38.44
CA LEU A 6 -16.84 7.81 37.24
C LEU A 6 -15.71 8.14 36.23
N ALA A 7 -14.71 7.29 36.14
CA ALA A 7 -13.75 7.34 35.06
C ALA A 7 -14.47 6.91 33.76
N THR A 8 -14.80 7.87 32.91
CA THR A 8 -15.25 7.61 31.56
C THR A 8 -14.02 7.09 30.79
N THR A 9 -13.95 5.79 30.60
CA THR A 9 -13.00 5.20 29.63
C THR A 9 -13.45 5.68 28.24
N ALA A 10 -12.68 6.60 27.66
CA ALA A 10 -12.87 6.96 26.26
C ALA A 10 -12.64 5.67 25.43
N ASN A 11 -13.71 5.14 24.86
CA ASN A 11 -13.63 3.97 24.01
C ASN A 11 -12.83 4.39 22.76
N ALA A 12 -11.65 3.85 22.57
CA ALA A 12 -10.86 4.09 21.36
C ALA A 12 -11.70 3.68 20.15
N ALA A 13 -11.79 4.56 19.15
CA ALA A 13 -12.51 4.25 17.92
C ALA A 13 -11.92 2.99 17.27
N ALA A 14 -12.77 2.11 16.76
CA ALA A 14 -12.32 0.93 16.05
C ALA A 14 -11.47 1.34 14.83
N PRO A 15 -10.34 0.65 14.56
CA PRO A 15 -9.49 1.01 13.44
C PRO A 15 -10.24 0.90 12.12
N LEU A 16 -10.08 1.90 11.26
CA LEU A 16 -10.65 1.92 9.91
C LEU A 16 -9.77 1.08 8.98
N ARG A 17 -9.79 -0.23 9.21
CA ARG A 17 -9.05 -1.25 8.47
C ARG A 17 -10.05 -2.21 7.86
N ASN A 18 -9.93 -2.49 6.58
CA ASN A 18 -10.86 -3.38 5.86
C ASN A 18 -12.35 -2.93 5.96
N THR A 19 -12.58 -1.63 6.01
CA THR A 19 -13.92 -1.04 6.13
C THR A 19 -14.36 -0.29 4.86
N GLY A 20 -13.47 -0.20 3.86
CA GLY A 20 -13.70 0.45 2.59
C GLY A 20 -12.59 0.13 1.58
N ASP A 21 -12.57 0.87 0.47
CA ASP A 21 -11.68 0.61 -0.65
C ASP A 21 -10.68 1.74 -0.93
N ALA A 22 -10.58 2.74 -0.07
CA ALA A 22 -9.59 3.81 -0.25
C ALA A 22 -8.20 3.36 0.22
N ALA A 23 -7.19 3.76 -0.54
CA ALA A 23 -5.79 3.71 -0.14
C ALA A 23 -5.15 5.06 -0.41
N HIS A 24 -4.60 5.68 0.61
CA HIS A 24 -3.81 6.91 0.51
C HIS A 24 -2.36 6.59 0.79
N VAL A 25 -1.48 7.00 -0.12
CA VAL A 25 -0.05 6.77 -0.07
C VAL A 25 0.67 8.12 -0.03
N PHE A 26 1.61 8.25 0.88
CA PHE A 26 2.47 9.42 1.03
C PHE A 26 3.93 8.96 0.91
N ALA A 27 4.75 9.76 0.25
CA ALA A 27 6.15 9.45 0.08
C ALA A 27 7.02 10.63 0.52
N TYR A 28 8.11 10.30 1.19
CA TYR A 28 9.07 11.27 1.69
C TYR A 28 10.49 10.83 1.34
N THR A 29 11.34 11.82 1.08
CA THR A 29 12.78 11.58 0.92
C THR A 29 13.49 12.14 2.15
N PRO A 30 14.09 11.31 3.01
CA PRO A 30 14.96 11.80 4.07
C PRO A 30 16.09 12.64 3.48
N LYS A 31 16.44 13.74 4.15
CA LYS A 31 17.57 14.58 3.73
C LYS A 31 18.89 13.82 3.88
N PRO A 32 19.87 14.04 3.01
CA PRO A 32 21.15 13.33 3.08
C PRO A 32 21.78 13.33 4.47
N GLY A 33 22.03 12.14 5.02
CA GLY A 33 22.61 11.96 6.36
C GLY A 33 21.66 12.19 7.53
N MET A 34 20.36 12.38 7.29
CA MET A 34 19.37 12.64 8.33
C MET A 34 18.36 11.50 8.52
N ASP A 35 18.65 10.32 7.99
CA ASP A 35 17.75 9.16 8.08
C ASP A 35 17.33 8.83 9.51
N ALA A 36 18.30 8.80 10.44
CA ALA A 36 18.02 8.51 11.84
C ALA A 36 17.15 9.57 12.51
N GLN A 37 17.35 10.85 12.19
CA GLN A 37 16.54 11.96 12.69
C GLN A 37 15.14 11.92 12.11
N PHE A 38 15.03 11.61 10.81
CA PHE A 38 13.73 11.41 10.14
C PHE A 38 12.96 10.26 10.81
N ASP A 39 13.56 9.10 10.98
CA ASP A 39 12.96 7.94 11.62
C ASP A 39 12.47 8.27 13.04
N ALA A 40 13.34 8.85 13.87
CA ALA A 40 12.98 9.24 15.23
C ALA A 40 11.86 10.30 15.27
N GLY A 41 11.86 11.22 14.32
CA GLY A 41 10.81 12.23 14.15
C GLY A 41 9.47 11.62 13.74
N TYR A 42 9.50 10.70 12.77
CA TYR A 42 8.30 10.02 12.30
C TYR A 42 7.67 9.13 13.39
N GLN A 43 8.48 8.42 14.20
CA GLN A 43 7.99 7.67 15.36
C GLN A 43 7.29 8.55 16.39
N LYS A 44 7.78 9.78 16.61
CA LYS A 44 7.11 10.77 17.47
C LYS A 44 5.78 11.19 16.88
N HIS A 45 5.71 11.40 15.57
CA HIS A 45 4.49 11.72 14.86
C HIS A 45 3.45 10.58 14.95
N LEU A 46 3.86 9.33 14.82
CA LEU A 46 2.98 8.18 15.08
C LEU A 46 2.47 8.13 16.52
N ALA A 47 3.26 8.59 17.50
CA ALA A 47 2.80 8.71 18.88
C ALA A 47 1.72 9.81 19.03
N TRP A 48 1.80 10.89 18.24
CA TRP A 48 0.74 11.89 18.15
C TRP A 48 -0.58 11.27 17.66
N HIS A 49 -0.58 10.51 16.55
CA HIS A 49 -1.75 9.80 16.04
C HIS A 49 -2.35 8.86 17.10
N ARG A 50 -1.50 8.11 17.80
CA ARG A 50 -1.94 7.20 18.89
C ARG A 50 -2.63 7.95 20.03
N THR A 51 -2.07 9.08 20.48
CA THR A 51 -2.62 9.85 21.59
C THR A 51 -3.90 10.61 21.23
N HIS A 52 -4.12 10.85 19.93
CA HIS A 52 -5.35 11.48 19.42
C HIS A 52 -6.40 10.46 18.97
N ASN A 53 -6.18 9.16 19.24
CA ASN A 53 -7.09 8.08 18.86
C ASN A 53 -7.45 8.11 17.35
N ASP A 54 -6.45 8.37 16.50
CA ASP A 54 -6.65 8.33 15.06
C ASP A 54 -7.11 6.93 14.64
N PRO A 55 -8.30 6.79 14.00
CA PRO A 55 -8.80 5.49 13.57
C PRO A 55 -8.11 4.96 12.33
N LEU A 56 -7.31 5.76 11.62
CA LEU A 56 -6.56 5.32 10.45
C LEU A 56 -5.38 4.44 10.86
N VAL A 57 -5.17 3.40 10.06
CA VAL A 57 -4.00 2.52 10.21
C VAL A 57 -2.91 3.05 9.31
N TRP A 58 -1.71 3.24 9.85
CA TRP A 58 -0.55 3.74 9.13
C TRP A 58 0.48 2.64 8.95
N TYR A 59 0.73 2.25 7.71
CA TYR A 59 1.78 1.31 7.35
C TYR A 59 3.00 2.09 6.86
N GLY A 60 4.21 1.70 7.26
CA GLY A 60 5.45 2.33 6.84
C GLY A 60 6.38 1.35 6.12
N TRP A 61 6.98 1.79 5.02
CA TRP A 61 8.00 1.04 4.27
C TRP A 61 9.15 1.96 3.86
N THR A 62 10.34 1.35 3.68
CA THR A 62 11.44 2.00 2.96
C THR A 62 11.65 1.27 1.63
N ILE A 63 11.74 2.02 0.54
CA ILE A 63 12.09 1.47 -0.77
C ILE A 63 13.56 1.09 -0.75
N THR A 64 13.85 -0.21 -0.87
CA THR A 64 15.21 -0.74 -0.82
C THR A 64 15.81 -1.04 -2.20
N HIS A 65 14.95 -1.26 -3.21
CA HIS A 65 15.35 -1.53 -4.59
C HIS A 65 14.39 -0.81 -5.55
N GLY A 66 14.92 -0.31 -6.64
CA GLY A 66 14.17 0.37 -7.69
C GLY A 66 14.52 1.84 -7.84
N PRO A 67 13.84 2.55 -8.75
CA PRO A 67 14.19 3.93 -9.11
C PRO A 67 14.06 4.94 -7.97
N ARG A 68 13.20 4.65 -6.97
CA ARG A 68 12.94 5.52 -5.82
C ARG A 68 13.61 5.01 -4.54
N MET A 69 14.70 4.24 -4.66
CA MET A 69 15.44 3.69 -3.52
C MET A 69 15.80 4.78 -2.51
N GLY A 70 15.58 4.51 -1.22
CA GLY A 70 15.82 5.43 -0.10
C GLY A 70 14.59 6.22 0.32
N MET A 71 13.51 6.27 -0.48
CA MET A 71 12.27 6.92 -0.04
C MET A 71 11.60 6.12 1.07
N PHE A 72 11.01 6.85 2.01
CA PHE A 72 10.05 6.32 2.97
C PHE A 72 8.64 6.49 2.41
N ILE A 73 7.87 5.44 2.48
CA ILE A 73 6.47 5.40 2.05
C ILE A 73 5.63 5.12 3.28
N ASP A 74 4.64 5.95 3.54
CA ASP A 74 3.57 5.58 4.44
C ASP A 74 2.22 5.52 3.71
N GLY A 75 1.26 4.83 4.31
CA GLY A 75 -0.06 4.76 3.72
C GLY A 75 -1.08 4.11 4.63
N THR A 76 -2.32 4.46 4.35
CA THR A 76 -3.50 3.83 4.95
C THR A 76 -4.31 3.13 3.87
N PHE A 77 -4.76 1.91 4.13
CA PHE A 77 -5.39 1.04 3.16
C PHE A 77 -6.66 0.43 3.75
N GLY A 78 -7.70 0.33 2.92
CA GLY A 78 -8.95 -0.32 3.30
C GLY A 78 -9.87 0.52 4.17
N ALA A 79 -9.68 1.84 4.25
CA ALA A 79 -10.61 2.78 4.84
C ALA A 79 -11.68 3.23 3.81
N PRO A 80 -12.87 3.71 4.24
CA PRO A 80 -13.78 4.39 3.32
C PRO A 80 -13.20 5.73 2.86
N PHE A 81 -13.48 6.15 1.62
CA PHE A 81 -13.03 7.45 1.12
C PHE A 81 -13.46 8.61 2.01
N SER A 82 -14.67 8.56 2.56
CA SER A 82 -15.19 9.57 3.49
C SER A 82 -14.40 9.73 4.80
N ALA A 83 -13.56 8.75 5.18
CA ALA A 83 -12.72 8.87 6.36
C ALA A 83 -11.69 10.01 6.21
N PHE A 84 -11.32 10.35 4.98
CA PHE A 84 -10.37 11.43 4.69
C PHE A 84 -10.99 12.82 4.73
N ASP A 85 -12.32 12.92 4.70
CA ASP A 85 -13.06 14.17 4.93
C ASP A 85 -13.17 14.50 6.44
N HIS A 86 -12.97 13.47 7.29
CA HIS A 86 -13.17 13.54 8.74
C HIS A 86 -11.91 13.15 9.53
N ARG A 87 -10.73 13.54 9.03
CA ARG A 87 -9.46 13.29 9.72
C ARG A 87 -9.41 13.95 11.09
N VAL A 88 -8.71 13.29 12.02
CA VAL A 88 -8.49 13.81 13.37
C VAL A 88 -7.59 15.04 13.31
N ALA A 89 -8.10 16.19 13.78
CA ALA A 89 -7.39 17.46 13.95
C ALA A 89 -6.34 17.75 12.85
N PRO A 90 -6.72 17.85 11.55
CA PRO A 90 -5.77 17.85 10.44
C PRO A 90 -4.76 19.02 10.45
N ALA A 91 -5.14 20.16 11.03
CA ALA A 91 -4.24 21.30 11.18
C ALA A 91 -3.17 21.08 12.25
N ASP A 92 -3.50 20.36 13.32
CA ASP A 92 -2.55 20.06 14.39
C ASP A 92 -1.67 18.88 14.02
N ASP A 93 -2.19 17.91 13.27
CA ASP A 93 -1.45 16.84 12.61
C ASP A 93 -0.35 17.40 11.70
N ALA A 94 -0.69 18.33 10.81
CA ALA A 94 0.30 18.99 9.95
C ALA A 94 1.38 19.74 10.75
N LYS A 95 1.01 20.48 11.79
CA LYS A 95 1.98 21.17 12.67
C LYS A 95 2.89 20.19 13.42
N ASP A 96 2.35 19.04 13.83
CA ASP A 96 3.15 18.01 14.48
C ASP A 96 4.13 17.38 13.50
N ALA A 97 3.69 17.06 12.29
CA ALA A 97 4.56 16.58 11.22
C ALA A 97 5.73 17.55 10.94
N ASP A 98 5.43 18.86 10.80
CA ASP A 98 6.43 19.89 10.56
C ASP A 98 7.47 19.97 11.69
N ARG A 99 7.05 19.82 12.95
CA ARG A 99 7.93 19.90 14.12
C ARG A 99 8.75 18.64 14.34
N THR A 100 8.29 17.50 13.87
CA THR A 100 8.88 16.19 14.18
C THR A 100 9.76 15.67 13.07
N PHE A 101 9.22 15.32 11.91
CA PHE A 101 10.00 14.63 10.88
C PHE A 101 10.22 15.44 9.59
N MET A 102 9.33 16.40 9.26
CA MET A 102 9.47 17.21 8.04
C MET A 102 10.70 18.13 8.06
N ALA A 103 11.23 18.43 9.23
CA ALA A 103 12.53 19.12 9.36
C ALA A 103 13.68 18.29 8.75
N PHE A 104 13.57 16.97 8.73
CA PHE A 104 14.59 16.00 8.33
C PHE A 104 14.30 15.27 7.01
N GLY A 105 13.15 15.56 6.38
CA GLY A 105 12.73 14.97 5.11
C GLY A 105 11.95 15.95 4.26
N GLU A 106 11.69 15.57 3.03
CA GLU A 106 10.92 16.35 2.07
C GLU A 106 9.79 15.49 1.50
N PRO A 107 8.57 16.05 1.29
CA PRO A 107 7.51 15.33 0.63
C PRO A 107 7.90 15.09 -0.84
N ALA A 108 7.78 13.85 -1.30
CA ALA A 108 8.07 13.48 -2.67
C ALA A 108 6.80 13.42 -3.53
N PHE A 109 5.79 12.68 -3.07
CA PHE A 109 4.48 12.63 -3.74
C PHE A 109 3.38 12.18 -2.76
N ARG A 110 2.14 12.37 -3.20
CA ARG A 110 0.94 11.80 -2.58
C ARG A 110 0.09 11.19 -3.67
N ALA A 111 -0.47 10.00 -3.40
CA ALA A 111 -1.34 9.31 -4.35
C ALA A 111 -2.54 8.70 -3.64
N VAL A 112 -3.65 8.66 -4.35
CA VAL A 112 -4.89 8.04 -3.89
C VAL A 112 -5.22 6.91 -4.84
N TYR A 113 -5.49 5.74 -4.27
CA TYR A 113 -5.88 4.55 -5.00
C TYR A 113 -7.21 4.00 -4.48
N ARG A 114 -7.83 3.18 -5.30
CA ARG A 114 -8.94 2.29 -4.92
C ARG A 114 -8.43 0.86 -4.86
N VAL A 115 -8.67 0.17 -3.76
CA VAL A 115 -8.41 -1.26 -3.63
C VAL A 115 -9.33 -2.02 -4.58
N ARG A 116 -8.76 -2.83 -5.47
CA ARG A 116 -9.48 -3.64 -6.45
C ARG A 116 -9.53 -5.10 -5.99
N ARG A 117 -10.45 -5.38 -5.06
CA ARG A 117 -10.63 -6.73 -4.50
C ARG A 117 -11.05 -7.75 -5.56
N ASP A 118 -11.76 -7.30 -6.59
CA ASP A 118 -12.18 -8.11 -7.74
C ASP A 118 -11.02 -8.57 -8.63
N LEU A 119 -9.87 -7.92 -8.53
CA LEU A 119 -8.64 -8.27 -9.25
C LEU A 119 -7.62 -8.99 -8.35
N SER A 120 -7.74 -8.87 -7.04
CA SER A 120 -6.79 -9.34 -6.04
C SER A 120 -6.97 -10.84 -5.75
N THR A 121 -5.88 -11.48 -5.28
CA THR A 121 -5.87 -12.88 -4.80
C THR A 121 -5.36 -12.95 -3.37
N GLY A 122 -5.74 -14.00 -2.64
CA GLY A 122 -5.33 -14.17 -1.24
C GLY A 122 -5.95 -13.12 -0.31
N THR A 123 -5.29 -12.88 0.82
CA THR A 123 -5.74 -11.91 1.81
C THR A 123 -5.15 -10.54 1.52
N PRO A 124 -5.96 -9.49 1.31
CA PRO A 124 -5.46 -8.16 1.01
C PRO A 124 -4.66 -7.56 2.18
N LEU A 125 -3.77 -6.60 1.86
CA LEU A 125 -2.82 -5.99 2.79
C LEU A 125 -3.48 -5.48 4.09
N GLU A 126 -4.64 -4.88 3.99
CA GLU A 126 -5.36 -4.30 5.12
C GLU A 126 -5.99 -5.33 6.07
N GLN A 127 -5.94 -6.61 5.75
CA GLN A 127 -6.51 -7.70 6.55
C GLN A 127 -5.47 -8.50 7.34
N TRP A 128 -4.18 -8.26 7.15
CA TRP A 128 -3.11 -9.01 7.78
C TRP A 128 -1.91 -8.12 8.16
N GLN A 129 -0.99 -8.69 8.95
CA GLN A 129 0.30 -8.03 9.22
C GLN A 129 1.12 -8.04 7.93
N PRO A 130 1.69 -6.90 7.49
CA PRO A 130 2.57 -6.87 6.34
C PRO A 130 3.74 -7.84 6.49
N THR A 131 4.11 -8.49 5.39
CA THR A 131 5.33 -9.30 5.30
C THR A 131 6.57 -8.42 5.38
N ALA A 132 7.74 -9.03 5.62
CA ALA A 132 9.00 -8.30 5.74
C ALA A 132 9.31 -7.44 4.51
N MET A 133 8.86 -7.87 3.35
CA MET A 133 9.00 -7.15 2.09
C MET A 133 7.69 -7.19 1.30
N VAL A 134 7.52 -6.19 0.45
CA VAL A 134 6.47 -6.13 -0.56
C VAL A 134 7.13 -5.81 -1.90
N GLU A 135 6.90 -6.65 -2.90
CA GLU A 135 7.25 -6.34 -4.28
C GLU A 135 6.13 -5.50 -4.87
N VAL A 136 6.47 -4.33 -5.40
CA VAL A 136 5.49 -3.35 -5.89
C VAL A 136 5.72 -3.11 -7.37
N HIS A 137 4.69 -3.30 -8.18
CA HIS A 137 4.69 -3.00 -9.60
C HIS A 137 3.68 -1.90 -9.89
N VAL A 138 4.13 -0.82 -10.52
CA VAL A 138 3.28 0.27 -11.00
C VAL A 138 3.17 0.20 -12.52
N TYR A 139 1.97 -0.07 -12.99
CA TYR A 139 1.62 -0.17 -14.41
C TYR A 139 1.00 1.13 -14.88
N LYS A 140 1.71 1.87 -15.73
CA LYS A 140 1.14 2.99 -16.48
C LYS A 140 0.56 2.46 -17.77
N LEU A 141 -0.69 2.81 -18.05
CA LEU A 141 -1.39 2.30 -19.21
C LEU A 141 -1.54 3.38 -20.28
N LYS A 142 -1.64 2.92 -21.51
CA LYS A 142 -2.04 3.77 -22.64
C LYS A 142 -3.48 4.26 -22.44
N LEU A 143 -3.77 5.47 -22.87
CA LEU A 143 -5.12 6.05 -22.75
C LEU A 143 -6.19 5.13 -23.38
N GLY A 144 -7.31 4.99 -22.68
CA GLY A 144 -8.44 4.15 -23.11
C GLY A 144 -8.23 2.63 -22.94
N LYS A 145 -7.13 2.19 -22.28
CA LYS A 145 -6.79 0.76 -22.17
C LYS A 145 -7.09 0.13 -20.79
N ALA A 146 -7.61 0.90 -19.84
CA ALA A 146 -7.89 0.40 -18.48
C ALA A 146 -8.79 -0.83 -18.49
N ALA A 147 -9.95 -0.79 -19.19
CA ALA A 147 -10.87 -1.92 -19.22
C ALA A 147 -10.26 -3.18 -19.87
N GLN A 148 -9.44 -3.02 -20.92
CA GLN A 148 -8.74 -4.14 -21.54
C GLN A 148 -7.69 -4.74 -20.60
N PHE A 149 -6.95 -3.90 -19.87
CA PHE A 149 -5.98 -4.34 -18.86
C PHE A 149 -6.68 -5.11 -17.72
N GLU A 150 -7.79 -4.62 -17.21
CA GLU A 150 -8.58 -5.33 -16.20
C GLU A 150 -9.00 -6.74 -16.63
N GLN A 151 -9.38 -6.93 -17.90
CA GLN A 151 -9.71 -8.26 -18.41
C GLN A 151 -8.50 -9.20 -18.40
N ILE A 152 -7.31 -8.68 -18.71
CA ILE A 152 -6.07 -9.46 -18.61
C ILE A 152 -5.82 -9.88 -17.17
N VAL A 153 -5.91 -8.94 -16.21
CA VAL A 153 -5.69 -9.23 -14.79
C VAL A 153 -6.70 -10.24 -14.26
N LYS A 154 -7.98 -10.14 -14.64
CA LYS A 154 -9.03 -11.13 -14.27
C LYS A 154 -8.72 -12.53 -14.80
N ARG A 155 -8.24 -12.65 -16.04
CA ARG A 155 -7.81 -13.94 -16.59
C ARG A 155 -6.61 -14.51 -15.83
N MET A 156 -5.62 -13.65 -15.48
CA MET A 156 -4.45 -14.08 -14.71
C MET A 156 -4.80 -14.48 -13.30
N ARG A 157 -5.72 -13.76 -12.64
CA ARG A 157 -6.26 -14.15 -11.34
C ARG A 157 -6.82 -15.58 -11.39
N ALA A 158 -7.67 -15.87 -12.36
CA ALA A 158 -8.25 -17.20 -12.55
C ALA A 158 -7.17 -18.28 -12.75
N THR A 159 -6.09 -17.96 -13.48
CA THR A 159 -4.95 -18.87 -13.67
C THR A 159 -4.21 -19.13 -12.36
N VAL A 160 -3.91 -18.09 -11.58
CA VAL A 160 -3.25 -18.23 -10.27
C VAL A 160 -4.09 -19.05 -9.31
N GLU A 161 -5.39 -18.81 -9.25
CA GLU A 161 -6.33 -19.57 -8.41
C GLU A 161 -6.40 -21.05 -8.82
N ALA A 162 -6.43 -21.33 -10.13
CA ALA A 162 -6.49 -22.71 -10.66
C ALA A 162 -5.20 -23.51 -10.41
N THR A 163 -4.05 -22.86 -10.34
CA THR A 163 -2.75 -23.50 -10.03
C THR A 163 -2.49 -23.66 -8.54
N GLY A 164 -3.45 -23.29 -7.67
CA GLY A 164 -3.28 -23.35 -6.21
C GLY A 164 -2.28 -22.31 -5.69
N GLY A 165 -2.01 -21.24 -6.44
CA GLY A 165 -1.12 -20.17 -6.04
C GLY A 165 -1.53 -19.53 -4.71
N GLN A 166 -0.67 -19.65 -3.70
CA GLN A 166 -0.91 -19.17 -2.32
C GLN A 166 -0.51 -17.70 -2.14
N GLY A 167 -0.13 -17.00 -3.22
CA GLY A 167 0.40 -15.64 -3.14
C GLY A 167 -0.68 -14.59 -2.85
N THR A 168 -0.38 -13.63 -1.98
CA THR A 168 -1.18 -12.43 -1.81
C THR A 168 -0.77 -11.41 -2.85
N HIS A 169 -1.68 -11.12 -3.76
CA HIS A 169 -1.57 -10.12 -4.81
C HIS A 169 -2.68 -9.10 -4.63
N THR A 170 -2.36 -7.92 -4.13
CA THR A 170 -3.36 -6.86 -3.95
C THR A 170 -3.22 -5.83 -5.05
N TRP A 171 -4.31 -5.61 -5.79
CA TRP A 171 -4.40 -4.63 -6.85
C TRP A 171 -5.03 -3.34 -6.38
N TYR A 172 -4.49 -2.23 -6.87
CA TYR A 172 -4.96 -0.89 -6.63
C TYR A 172 -5.09 -0.14 -7.94
N GLU A 173 -6.16 0.62 -8.11
CA GLU A 173 -6.41 1.49 -9.27
C GLU A 173 -6.17 2.95 -8.86
N GLY A 174 -5.41 3.68 -9.65
CA GLY A 174 -5.12 5.09 -9.42
C GLY A 174 -6.37 5.96 -9.54
N VAL A 175 -6.64 6.78 -8.49
CA VAL A 175 -7.77 7.71 -8.43
C VAL A 175 -7.28 9.15 -8.58
N GLY A 176 -6.14 9.50 -8.00
CA GLY A 176 -5.57 10.84 -8.07
C GLY A 176 -4.13 10.89 -7.59
N GLY A 177 -3.37 11.88 -8.05
CA GLY A 177 -1.94 11.98 -7.75
C GLY A 177 -1.09 10.92 -8.48
N THR A 178 -1.66 10.22 -9.45
CA THR A 178 -1.05 9.16 -10.26
C THR A 178 -1.00 9.56 -11.73
N ALA A 179 -0.17 8.86 -12.52
CA ALA A 179 -0.28 8.92 -13.97
C ALA A 179 -1.53 8.12 -14.37
N SER A 180 -2.53 8.74 -14.97
CA SER A 180 -3.80 8.06 -15.29
C SER A 180 -3.83 7.63 -16.77
N PRO A 181 -4.29 6.39 -17.07
CA PRO A 181 -4.68 5.34 -16.13
C PRO A 181 -3.47 4.59 -15.56
N GLU A 182 -3.50 4.31 -14.24
CA GLU A 182 -2.44 3.61 -13.53
C GLU A 182 -3.00 2.52 -12.61
N PHE A 183 -2.33 1.38 -12.56
CA PHE A 183 -2.59 0.32 -11.57
C PHE A 183 -1.31 0.01 -10.79
N MET A 184 -1.47 -0.28 -9.51
CA MET A 184 -0.40 -0.75 -8.65
C MET A 184 -0.73 -2.16 -8.16
N LEU A 185 0.25 -3.06 -8.25
CA LEU A 185 0.21 -4.40 -7.69
C LEU A 185 1.18 -4.47 -6.53
N MET A 186 0.71 -4.94 -5.38
CA MET A 186 1.54 -5.26 -4.22
C MET A 186 1.54 -6.78 -4.02
N VAL A 187 2.72 -7.39 -4.04
CA VAL A 187 2.94 -8.82 -3.86
C VAL A 187 3.68 -9.05 -2.55
N ALA A 188 3.06 -9.79 -1.63
CA ALA A 188 3.65 -10.10 -0.34
C ALA A 188 4.87 -11.02 -0.48
N ARG A 189 5.99 -10.67 0.18
CA ARG A 189 7.25 -11.42 0.20
C ARG A 189 7.76 -11.57 1.62
N ASN A 190 7.93 -12.79 2.09
CA ASN A 190 8.46 -13.05 3.44
C ASN A 190 9.97 -12.84 3.50
N ASP A 191 10.66 -13.27 2.44
CA ASP A 191 12.11 -13.31 2.33
C ASP A 191 12.54 -13.35 0.85
N TRP A 192 13.85 -13.42 0.60
CA TRP A 192 14.40 -13.54 -0.74
C TRP A 192 14.11 -14.90 -1.39
N ALA A 193 14.00 -15.97 -0.62
CA ALA A 193 13.66 -17.29 -1.13
C ALA A 193 12.24 -17.32 -1.75
N SER A 194 11.36 -16.41 -1.33
CA SER A 194 10.03 -16.25 -1.91
C SER A 194 10.04 -15.88 -3.40
N TYR A 195 11.18 -15.43 -3.93
CA TYR A 195 11.32 -15.09 -5.36
C TYR A 195 11.66 -16.31 -6.24
N GLU A 196 12.12 -17.42 -5.65
CA GLU A 196 12.57 -18.59 -6.40
C GLU A 196 11.41 -19.32 -7.10
N ASN A 197 10.24 -19.37 -6.45
CA ASN A 197 9.13 -20.22 -6.86
C ASN A 197 7.80 -19.50 -7.10
N ALA A 198 7.74 -18.18 -6.95
CA ALA A 198 6.49 -17.44 -7.10
C ALA A 198 6.63 -16.35 -8.16
N PRO A 199 5.78 -16.35 -9.20
CA PRO A 199 5.71 -15.24 -10.13
C PRO A 199 5.32 -13.97 -9.37
N GLY A 200 6.12 -12.90 -9.54
CA GLY A 200 5.86 -11.62 -8.91
C GLY A 200 4.95 -10.74 -9.76
N ASP A 201 5.30 -10.60 -11.01
CA ASP A 201 4.62 -9.70 -11.93
C ASP A 201 3.66 -10.42 -12.89
N LEU A 202 2.80 -9.61 -13.50
CA LEU A 202 1.77 -10.09 -14.42
C LEU A 202 2.38 -10.77 -15.66
N GLU A 203 3.52 -10.29 -16.15
CA GLU A 203 4.17 -10.85 -17.35
C GLU A 203 4.67 -12.28 -17.08
N ARG A 204 5.27 -12.52 -15.91
CA ARG A 204 5.70 -13.87 -15.51
C ARG A 204 4.52 -14.83 -15.35
N VAL A 205 3.40 -14.34 -14.78
CA VAL A 205 2.19 -15.15 -14.69
C VAL A 205 1.67 -15.50 -16.08
N MET A 206 1.65 -14.55 -17.02
CA MET A 206 1.24 -14.83 -18.41
C MET A 206 2.21 -15.81 -19.09
N ALA A 207 3.51 -15.70 -18.84
CA ALA A 207 4.53 -16.58 -19.39
C ALA A 207 4.37 -18.04 -18.90
N SER A 208 3.77 -18.26 -17.73
CA SER A 208 3.52 -19.59 -17.19
C SER A 208 2.28 -20.30 -17.74
N VAL A 209 1.49 -19.65 -18.59
CA VAL A 209 0.31 -20.27 -19.24
C VAL A 209 0.79 -21.34 -20.25
N ASP A 210 0.34 -22.59 -20.06
CA ASP A 210 0.81 -23.73 -20.84
C ASP A 210 0.41 -23.64 -22.31
N ASP A 211 -0.83 -23.23 -22.61
CA ASP A 211 -1.30 -23.08 -24.01
C ASP A 211 -0.59 -21.94 -24.74
N ALA A 212 0.22 -22.29 -25.71
CA ALA A 212 1.08 -21.35 -26.44
C ALA A 212 0.30 -20.28 -27.22
N THR A 213 -0.92 -20.59 -27.67
CA THR A 213 -1.77 -19.64 -28.39
C THR A 213 -2.33 -18.61 -27.42
N THR A 214 -2.95 -19.07 -26.33
CA THR A 214 -3.45 -18.23 -25.25
C THR A 214 -2.35 -17.34 -24.67
N ARG A 215 -1.17 -17.90 -24.40
CA ARG A 215 -0.03 -17.15 -23.89
C ARG A 215 0.38 -16.02 -24.83
N ARG A 216 0.50 -16.30 -26.12
CA ARG A 216 0.87 -15.29 -27.15
C ARG A 216 -0.17 -14.17 -27.23
N GLU A 217 -1.47 -14.53 -27.22
CA GLU A 217 -2.55 -13.55 -27.24
C GLU A 217 -2.55 -12.64 -26.00
N LEU A 218 -2.35 -13.21 -24.82
CA LEU A 218 -2.25 -12.47 -23.57
C LEU A 218 -1.07 -11.50 -23.57
N LEU A 219 0.11 -11.95 -23.97
CA LEU A 219 1.30 -11.09 -24.05
C LEU A 219 1.12 -9.97 -25.07
N ALA A 220 0.51 -10.26 -26.22
CA ALA A 220 0.19 -9.23 -27.20
C ALA A 220 -0.83 -8.21 -26.69
N ALA A 221 -1.89 -8.67 -26.01
CA ALA A 221 -2.88 -7.80 -25.40
C ALA A 221 -2.27 -6.92 -24.29
N TYR A 222 -1.41 -7.48 -23.45
CA TYR A 222 -0.67 -6.77 -22.42
C TYR A 222 0.22 -5.67 -23.02
N ALA A 223 1.06 -6.00 -24.00
CA ALA A 223 1.92 -5.03 -24.69
C ALA A 223 1.11 -3.92 -25.41
N ALA A 224 -0.12 -4.22 -25.84
CA ALA A 224 -1.02 -3.23 -26.42
C ALA A 224 -1.62 -2.26 -25.38
N CYS A 225 -1.69 -2.65 -24.10
CA CYS A 225 -2.29 -1.86 -23.03
C CYS A 225 -1.26 -1.07 -22.23
N VAL A 226 -0.12 -1.68 -21.91
CA VAL A 226 0.87 -1.13 -20.98
C VAL A 226 1.79 -0.16 -21.73
N ASP A 227 2.01 1.01 -21.14
CA ASP A 227 3.00 1.99 -21.59
C ASP A 227 4.34 1.76 -20.91
N SER A 228 4.33 1.63 -19.58
CA SER A 228 5.52 1.33 -18.79
C SER A 228 5.18 0.61 -17.50
N VAL A 229 6.17 -0.12 -16.97
CA VAL A 229 6.11 -0.76 -15.66
C VAL A 229 7.31 -0.35 -14.83
N THR A 230 7.07 0.06 -13.59
CA THR A 230 8.12 0.27 -12.60
C THR A 230 8.01 -0.81 -11.53
N SER A 231 9.13 -1.46 -11.21
CA SER A 231 9.19 -2.50 -10.18
C SER A 231 10.10 -2.06 -9.04
N GLU A 232 9.65 -2.27 -7.80
CA GLU A 232 10.36 -1.88 -6.59
C GLU A 232 10.20 -2.95 -5.52
N ILE A 233 11.14 -2.98 -4.55
CA ILE A 233 11.02 -3.77 -3.33
C ILE A 233 10.96 -2.80 -2.16
N TRP A 234 9.86 -2.88 -1.41
CA TRP A 234 9.62 -2.08 -0.21
C TRP A 234 9.81 -2.96 1.03
N ARG A 235 10.70 -2.55 1.91
CA ARG A 235 10.92 -3.22 3.19
C ARG A 235 9.97 -2.64 4.23
N TYR A 236 9.19 -3.50 4.87
CA TYR A 236 8.28 -3.10 5.94
C TYR A 236 9.03 -2.59 7.17
N ARG A 237 8.52 -1.53 7.76
CA ARG A 237 9.05 -0.84 8.94
C ARG A 237 8.00 -0.88 10.06
N PRO A 238 7.90 -1.98 10.84
CA PRO A 238 6.90 -2.09 11.91
C PRO A 238 7.03 -0.97 12.96
N GLU A 239 8.26 -0.52 13.24
CA GLU A 239 8.56 0.59 14.15
C GLU A 239 8.14 1.97 13.59
N MET A 240 7.90 2.04 12.28
CA MET A 240 7.41 3.21 11.55
C MET A 240 5.95 3.01 11.10
N SER A 241 5.21 2.17 11.81
CA SER A 241 3.81 1.83 11.50
C SER A 241 2.94 1.97 12.74
N LEU A 242 1.67 2.28 12.54
CA LEU A 242 0.65 2.29 13.58
C LEU A 242 -0.50 1.41 13.15
N ILE A 243 -0.48 0.16 13.59
CA ILE A 243 -1.57 -0.79 13.42
C ILE A 243 -2.18 -0.99 14.79
N PRO A 244 -3.35 -0.37 15.08
CA PRO A 244 -4.02 -0.58 16.35
C PRO A 244 -4.29 -2.06 16.60
N ALA A 245 -4.12 -2.51 17.84
CA ALA A 245 -4.49 -3.87 18.21
C ALA A 245 -5.96 -4.09 17.89
N ALA A 246 -6.30 -5.27 17.34
CA ALA A 246 -7.70 -5.64 17.21
C ALA A 246 -8.33 -5.61 18.61
N THR A 247 -9.42 -4.88 18.77
CA THR A 247 -10.21 -4.92 20.02
C THR A 247 -10.73 -6.35 20.16
N PRO A 248 -10.51 -7.02 21.30
CA PRO A 248 -10.95 -8.40 21.52
C PRO A 248 -12.48 -8.53 21.45
#